data_694d4db39ba0376e8389c95b6dd94ba4
#
_entry.id   694d4db39ba0376e8389c95b6dd94ba4
#
_cell.length_a   1.000
_cell.length_b   1.000
_cell.length_c   1.000
_cell.angle_alpha   90.00
_cell.angle_beta   90.00
_cell.angle_gamma   90.00
#
_symmetry.space_group_name_H-M   'P 1'
#
loop_
_entity.id
_entity.type
_entity.pdbx_description
1 polymer ?
#
loop_
_entity_poly.entity_id
_entity_poly.type
_entity_poly.pdbx_seq_one_letter_code
_entity_poly.pdbx_strand_id
1 'polypeptide(L)'
;AEWVDKIKRYTLEGDEVLGKALVFLCFEENRLIGLLSIRYELPQELSYKIGDIGYGVRPSERNKGYATKMLKHALEVCREKGMKKVILGCFKDNMASARTILKNGGVLIAEKDNYQKGRLSQYYVIEL
;
A
#
# COMPACT_ATOMS: atom_id res chain seq x y z
N ALA A 1 -9.94 3.31 -15.25
CA ALA A 1 -10.51 2.00 -15.48
C ALA A 1 -11.82 1.86 -14.74
N GLU A 2 -12.69 1.01 -15.21
CA GLU A 2 -14.04 0.86 -14.66
C GLU A 2 -14.07 0.52 -13.16
N TRP A 3 -13.13 -0.26 -12.69
CA TRP A 3 -13.13 -0.65 -11.29
C TRP A 3 -12.73 0.50 -10.35
N VAL A 4 -12.02 1.52 -10.85
CA VAL A 4 -11.64 2.70 -10.07
C VAL A 4 -12.85 3.49 -9.64
N ASP A 5 -13.89 3.56 -10.50
CA ASP A 5 -15.11 4.27 -10.20
C ASP A 5 -15.93 3.59 -9.09
N LYS A 6 -15.58 2.37 -8.74
CA LYS A 6 -16.25 1.58 -7.71
C LYS A 6 -15.50 1.58 -6.38
N ILE A 7 -14.50 2.45 -6.23
CA ILE A 7 -13.75 2.61 -5.00
C ILE A 7 -14.47 3.58 -4.07
N LYS A 8 -14.76 3.14 -2.86
CA LYS A 8 -15.29 4.01 -1.81
C LYS A 8 -14.18 4.50 -0.92
N ARG A 9 -14.16 5.80 -0.68
CA ARG A 9 -13.11 6.47 0.09
C ARG A 9 -13.61 6.83 1.48
N TYR A 10 -12.79 6.53 2.47
CA TYR A 10 -13.01 6.91 3.86
C TYR A 10 -11.76 7.61 4.39
N THR A 11 -11.98 8.63 5.22
CA THR A 11 -10.89 9.29 5.93
C THR A 11 -10.93 8.84 7.38
N LEU A 12 -9.82 8.33 7.89
CA LEU A 12 -9.69 7.93 9.27
C LEU A 12 -8.80 8.94 10.01
N GLU A 13 -9.26 9.33 11.19
CA GLU A 13 -8.44 10.08 12.12
C GLU A 13 -7.49 9.08 12.79
N GLY A 14 -6.18 9.31 12.67
CA GLY A 14 -5.20 8.55 13.41
C GLY A 14 -4.93 9.18 14.77
N ASP A 15 -4.01 8.59 15.52
CA ASP A 15 -3.53 9.20 16.74
C ASP A 15 -2.49 10.28 16.41
N GLU A 16 -1.92 10.92 17.44
CA GLU A 16 -0.92 11.98 17.25
C GLU A 16 0.35 11.50 16.54
N VAL A 17 0.64 10.19 16.63
CA VAL A 17 1.84 9.61 16.06
C VAL A 17 1.62 9.21 14.60
N LEU A 18 0.49 8.55 14.30
CA LEU A 18 0.22 8.01 12.97
C LEU A 18 -0.41 9.00 11.99
N GLY A 19 -1.02 10.06 12.52
CA GLY A 19 -1.70 11.04 11.67
C GLY A 19 -2.94 10.46 10.97
N LYS A 20 -3.40 11.16 9.95
CA LYS A 20 -4.60 10.77 9.20
C LYS A 20 -4.29 9.71 8.16
N ALA A 21 -5.29 8.90 7.88
CA ALA A 21 -5.21 7.90 6.83
C ALA A 21 -6.43 7.99 5.90
N LEU A 22 -6.22 7.64 4.65
CA LEU A 22 -7.29 7.41 3.69
C LEU A 22 -7.45 5.91 3.53
N VAL A 23 -8.68 5.44 3.60
CA VAL A 23 -8.98 4.02 3.38
C VAL A 23 -9.93 3.93 2.20
N PHE A 24 -9.59 3.08 1.24
CA PHE A 24 -10.41 2.81 0.07
C PHE A 24 -10.88 1.37 0.12
N LEU A 25 -12.18 1.19 -0.03
CA LEU A 25 -12.75 -0.13 -0.25
C LEU A 25 -12.95 -0.29 -1.76
N CYS A 26 -12.34 -1.33 -2.31
CA CYS A 26 -12.31 -1.56 -3.75
C CYS A 26 -13.35 -2.62 -4.11
N PHE A 27 -14.29 -2.26 -4.98
CA PHE A 27 -15.38 -3.12 -5.40
C PHE A 27 -15.35 -3.37 -6.90
N GLU A 28 -15.85 -4.52 -7.30
CA GLU A 28 -16.23 -4.78 -8.68
C GLU A 28 -17.60 -5.46 -8.67
N GLU A 29 -18.56 -4.90 -9.37
CA GLU A 29 -19.93 -5.41 -9.46
C GLU A 29 -20.56 -5.71 -8.09
N ASN A 30 -20.45 -4.78 -7.15
CA ASN A 30 -20.93 -4.92 -5.78
C ASN A 30 -20.19 -5.98 -4.94
N ARG A 31 -19.10 -6.55 -5.45
CA ARG A 31 -18.24 -7.45 -4.68
C ARG A 31 -17.06 -6.68 -4.13
N LEU A 32 -16.80 -6.85 -2.85
CA LEU A 32 -15.61 -6.31 -2.23
C LEU A 32 -14.39 -7.12 -2.70
N ILE A 33 -13.48 -6.48 -3.42
CA ILE A 33 -12.27 -7.10 -3.94
C ILE A 33 -11.13 -6.98 -2.93
N GLY A 34 -11.00 -5.81 -2.33
CA GLY A 34 -9.93 -5.57 -1.40
C GLY A 34 -10.01 -4.19 -0.76
N LEU A 35 -9.01 -3.89 0.02
CA LEU A 35 -8.89 -2.58 0.64
C LEU A 35 -7.47 -2.03 0.51
N LEU A 36 -7.38 -0.73 0.60
CA LEU A 36 -6.16 0.03 0.41
C LEU A 36 -6.14 1.13 1.45
N SER A 37 -5.02 1.30 2.14
CA SER A 37 -4.84 2.39 3.09
C SER A 37 -3.64 3.22 2.71
N ILE A 38 -3.77 4.53 2.87
CA ILE A 38 -2.70 5.48 2.60
C ILE A 38 -2.54 6.35 3.84
N ARG A 39 -1.35 6.34 4.42
CA ARG A 39 -0.98 7.22 5.53
C ARG A 39 -0.09 8.31 4.97
N TYR A 40 -0.63 9.51 4.82
CA TYR A 40 0.06 10.61 4.14
C TYR A 40 0.70 11.61 5.11
N GLU A 41 0.56 11.38 6.40
CA GLU A 41 1.12 12.24 7.46
C GLU A 41 2.13 11.52 8.36
N LEU A 42 2.61 10.34 7.96
CA LEU A 42 3.56 9.60 8.79
C LEU A 42 4.89 10.34 8.88
N PRO A 43 5.45 10.44 10.10
CA PRO A 43 6.86 10.83 10.25
C PRO A 43 7.74 9.84 9.48
N GLN A 44 8.83 10.34 8.90
CA GLN A 44 9.72 9.52 8.09
C GLN A 44 10.20 8.25 8.81
N GLU A 45 10.48 8.33 10.09
CA GLU A 45 10.91 7.19 10.89
C GLU A 45 9.89 6.05 10.88
N LEU A 46 8.61 6.39 10.93
CA LEU A 46 7.55 5.40 10.91
C LEU A 46 7.27 4.88 9.50
N SER A 47 7.45 5.71 8.47
CA SER A 47 7.35 5.24 7.08
C SER A 47 8.31 4.09 6.83
N TYR A 48 9.52 4.15 7.36
CA TYR A 48 10.51 3.08 7.22
C TYR A 48 10.26 1.86 8.11
N LYS A 49 9.23 1.91 8.96
CA LYS A 49 8.87 0.78 9.82
C LYS A 49 7.58 0.09 9.40
N ILE A 50 6.56 0.89 9.07
CA ILE A 50 5.23 0.35 8.77
C ILE A 50 4.77 0.61 7.35
N GLY A 51 5.46 1.48 6.61
CA GLY A 51 5.10 1.86 5.24
C GLY A 51 4.00 2.90 5.18
N ASP A 52 3.95 3.63 4.07
CA ASP A 52 2.95 4.66 3.82
C ASP A 52 1.65 4.09 3.22
N ILE A 53 1.75 2.96 2.53
CA ILE A 53 0.63 2.33 1.84
C ILE A 53 0.52 0.88 2.28
N GLY A 54 -0.70 0.47 2.61
CA GLY A 54 -1.04 -0.92 2.83
C GLY A 54 -2.18 -1.33 1.92
N TYR A 55 -2.20 -2.57 1.48
CA TYR A 55 -3.28 -3.07 0.66
C TYR A 55 -3.47 -4.57 0.87
N GLY A 56 -4.69 -5.02 0.61
CA GLY A 56 -5.01 -6.43 0.66
C GLY A 56 -6.10 -6.75 -0.36
N VAL A 57 -5.99 -7.92 -0.96
CA VAL A 57 -6.96 -8.45 -1.91
C VAL A 57 -7.51 -9.74 -1.32
N ARG A 58 -8.84 -9.90 -1.34
CA ARG A 58 -9.44 -11.12 -0.81
C ARG A 58 -8.92 -12.35 -1.57
N PRO A 59 -8.75 -13.49 -0.88
CA PRO A 59 -8.10 -14.66 -1.49
C PRO A 59 -8.69 -15.11 -2.82
N SER A 60 -10.01 -15.07 -2.97
CA SER A 60 -10.68 -15.50 -4.21
C SER A 60 -10.39 -14.60 -5.41
N GLU A 61 -9.86 -13.39 -5.17
CA GLU A 61 -9.62 -12.39 -6.22
C GLU A 61 -8.13 -12.14 -6.46
N ARG A 62 -7.27 -12.94 -5.86
CA ARG A 62 -5.82 -12.82 -6.06
C ARG A 62 -5.39 -13.34 -7.43
N ASN A 63 -4.20 -12.94 -7.87
CA ASN A 63 -3.61 -13.31 -9.15
C ASN A 63 -4.41 -12.83 -10.37
N LYS A 64 -5.18 -11.77 -10.21
CA LYS A 64 -5.97 -11.14 -11.29
C LYS A 64 -5.51 -9.72 -11.61
N GLY A 65 -4.41 -9.27 -10.99
CA GLY A 65 -3.88 -7.94 -11.22
C GLY A 65 -4.51 -6.81 -10.43
N TYR A 66 -5.42 -7.10 -9.51
CA TYR A 66 -6.08 -6.06 -8.71
C TYR A 66 -5.12 -5.29 -7.83
N ALA A 67 -4.20 -5.98 -7.15
CA ALA A 67 -3.23 -5.31 -6.27
C ALA A 67 -2.38 -4.29 -7.03
N THR A 68 -1.94 -4.63 -8.23
CA THR A 68 -1.17 -3.72 -9.09
C THR A 68 -1.96 -2.47 -9.44
N LYS A 69 -3.24 -2.64 -9.80
CA LYS A 69 -4.12 -1.51 -10.11
C LYS A 69 -4.43 -0.67 -8.88
N MET A 70 -4.66 -1.32 -7.74
CA MET A 70 -4.92 -0.64 -6.47
C MET A 70 -3.72 0.21 -6.06
N LEU A 71 -2.51 -0.34 -6.15
CA LEU A 71 -1.31 0.40 -5.82
C LEU A 71 -1.11 1.57 -6.79
N LYS A 72 -1.35 1.38 -8.07
CA LYS A 72 -1.27 2.47 -9.05
C LYS A 72 -2.22 3.61 -8.69
N HIS A 73 -3.45 3.29 -8.29
CA HIS A 73 -4.41 4.30 -7.84
C HIS A 73 -3.90 5.02 -6.58
N ALA A 74 -3.35 4.26 -5.63
CA ALA A 74 -2.79 4.84 -4.40
C ALA A 74 -1.69 5.86 -4.71
N LEU A 75 -0.83 5.56 -5.67
CA LEU A 75 0.25 6.47 -6.05
C LEU A 75 -0.30 7.77 -6.65
N GLU A 76 -1.38 7.71 -7.41
CA GLU A 76 -2.04 8.90 -7.93
C GLU A 76 -2.57 9.78 -6.80
N VAL A 77 -3.21 9.16 -5.80
CA VAL A 77 -3.70 9.88 -4.62
C VAL A 77 -2.55 10.50 -3.84
N CYS A 78 -1.44 9.77 -3.68
CA CYS A 78 -0.25 10.30 -3.00
C CYS A 78 0.32 11.52 -3.72
N ARG A 79 0.34 11.50 -5.05
CA ARG A 79 0.78 12.66 -5.84
C ARG A 79 -0.12 13.86 -5.60
N GLU A 80 -1.44 13.65 -5.55
CA GLU A 80 -2.40 14.70 -5.24
C GLU A 80 -2.21 15.30 -3.86
N LYS A 81 -1.73 14.48 -2.91
CA LYS A 81 -1.42 14.93 -1.55
C LYS A 81 -0.06 15.64 -1.45
N GLY A 82 0.66 15.75 -2.55
CA GLY A 82 1.96 16.42 -2.57
C GLY A 82 3.12 15.58 -2.10
N MET A 83 2.93 14.28 -1.92
CA MET A 83 4.02 13.38 -1.54
C MET A 83 4.99 13.21 -2.71
N LYS A 84 6.28 13.19 -2.40
CA LYS A 84 7.33 13.05 -3.42
C LYS A 84 7.82 11.62 -3.56
N LYS A 85 7.61 10.82 -2.56
CA LYS A 85 7.96 9.41 -2.53
C LYS A 85 7.07 8.69 -1.54
N VAL A 86 6.96 7.40 -1.68
CA VAL A 86 6.29 6.53 -0.71
C VAL A 86 7.17 5.35 -0.38
N ILE A 87 7.04 4.88 0.86
CA ILE A 87 7.71 3.69 1.34
C ILE A 87 6.67 2.59 1.50
N LEU A 88 6.98 1.40 1.00
CA LEU A 88 6.14 0.23 1.18
C LEU A 88 6.95 -0.90 1.78
N GLY A 89 6.34 -1.61 2.72
CA GLY A 89 6.96 -2.78 3.32
C GLY A 89 6.20 -4.05 2.96
N CYS A 90 6.90 -5.14 2.84
CA CYS A 90 6.31 -6.47 2.74
C CYS A 90 7.27 -7.50 3.31
N PHE A 91 6.76 -8.67 3.67
CA PHE A 91 7.64 -9.76 4.04
C PHE A 91 8.42 -10.26 2.82
N LYS A 92 9.66 -10.63 3.02
CA LYS A 92 10.52 -11.13 1.95
C LYS A 92 9.91 -12.33 1.23
N ASP A 93 9.22 -13.20 1.96
CA ASP A 93 8.56 -14.38 1.41
C ASP A 93 7.24 -14.07 0.71
N ASN A 94 6.75 -12.85 0.80
CA ASN A 94 5.54 -12.42 0.07
C ASN A 94 5.93 -11.93 -1.32
N MET A 95 6.22 -12.86 -2.20
CA MET A 95 6.70 -12.55 -3.56
C MET A 95 5.66 -11.84 -4.40
N ALA A 96 4.39 -12.10 -4.16
CA ALA A 96 3.30 -11.43 -4.90
C ALA A 96 3.28 -9.94 -4.60
N SER A 97 3.43 -9.57 -3.32
CA SER A 97 3.49 -8.16 -2.92
C SER A 97 4.73 -7.48 -3.48
N ALA A 98 5.89 -8.13 -3.41
CA ALA A 98 7.12 -7.59 -3.97
C ALA A 98 6.98 -7.32 -5.48
N ARG A 99 6.40 -8.26 -6.23
CA ARG A 99 6.17 -8.08 -7.67
C ARG A 99 5.23 -6.90 -7.95
N THR A 100 4.18 -6.75 -7.17
CA THR A 100 3.25 -5.63 -7.28
C THR A 100 3.97 -4.30 -7.11
N ILE A 101 4.82 -4.20 -6.09
CA ILE A 101 5.59 -2.99 -5.82
C ILE A 101 6.60 -2.72 -6.95
N LEU A 102 7.31 -3.74 -7.40
CA LEU A 102 8.27 -3.60 -8.49
C LEU A 102 7.62 -3.17 -9.80
N LYS A 103 6.44 -3.71 -10.11
CA LYS A 103 5.68 -3.31 -11.32
C LYS A 103 5.27 -1.84 -11.29
N ASN A 104 5.15 -1.26 -10.12
CA ASN A 104 4.81 0.15 -9.94
C ASN A 104 6.04 1.04 -9.74
N GLY A 105 7.22 0.55 -10.04
CA GLY A 105 8.45 1.33 -10.01
C GLY A 105 9.18 1.31 -8.68
N GLY A 106 8.86 0.36 -7.81
CA GLY A 106 9.52 0.24 -6.52
C GLY A 106 10.98 -0.20 -6.63
N VAL A 107 11.80 0.34 -5.73
CA VAL A 107 13.20 -0.03 -5.61
C VAL A 107 13.44 -0.51 -4.19
N LEU A 108 14.05 -1.68 -4.04
CA LEU A 108 14.40 -2.24 -2.75
C LEU A 108 15.47 -1.39 -2.07
N ILE A 109 15.20 -0.95 -0.85
CA ILE A 109 16.14 -0.09 -0.10
C ILE A 109 16.63 -0.71 1.20
N ALA A 110 15.94 -1.69 1.76
CA ALA A 110 16.34 -2.29 3.02
C ALA A 110 15.69 -3.66 3.22
N GLU A 111 16.40 -4.50 3.97
CA GLU A 111 15.84 -5.72 4.56
C GLU A 111 16.09 -5.64 6.06
N LYS A 112 15.10 -5.97 6.86
CA LYS A 112 15.18 -5.91 8.32
C LYS A 112 14.52 -7.11 8.95
N ASP A 113 15.05 -7.57 10.08
CA ASP A 113 14.34 -8.51 10.91
C ASP A 113 13.06 -7.86 11.44
N ASN A 114 11.99 -8.61 11.31
CA ASN A 114 10.71 -8.22 11.86
C ASN A 114 10.60 -8.74 13.30
N TYR A 115 9.66 -8.17 14.06
CA TYR A 115 9.33 -8.67 15.39
C TYR A 115 8.80 -10.11 15.37
N GLN A 116 8.42 -10.62 14.22
CA GLN A 116 8.04 -12.00 14.03
C GLN A 116 9.29 -12.83 13.72
N LYS A 117 9.61 -13.72 14.62
CA LYS A 117 10.78 -14.59 14.53
C LYS A 117 10.86 -15.33 13.19
N GLY A 118 12.02 -15.27 12.56
CA GLY A 118 12.29 -16.02 11.34
C GLY A 118 11.78 -15.40 10.05
N ARG A 119 11.24 -14.17 10.09
CA ARG A 119 10.80 -13.48 8.90
C ARG A 119 11.54 -12.17 8.71
N LEU A 120 11.95 -11.91 7.48
CA LEU A 120 12.56 -10.65 7.08
C LEU A 120 11.51 -9.79 6.40
N SER A 121 11.55 -8.49 6.68
CA SER A 121 10.76 -7.50 5.98
C SER A 121 11.63 -6.78 4.97
N GLN A 122 11.10 -6.54 3.78
CA GLN A 122 11.72 -5.74 2.73
C GLN A 122 11.00 -4.42 2.62
N TYR A 123 11.77 -3.36 2.41
CA TYR A 123 11.23 -2.02 2.23
C TYR A 123 11.64 -1.48 0.88
N TYR A 124 10.67 -0.91 0.19
CA TYR A 124 10.82 -0.36 -1.14
C TYR A 124 10.46 1.11 -1.14
N VAL A 125 11.10 1.87 -1.99
CA VAL A 125 10.71 3.26 -2.25
C VAL A 125 10.17 3.36 -3.67
N ILE A 126 9.10 4.13 -3.83
CA ILE A 126 8.58 4.52 -5.13
C ILE A 126 8.65 6.04 -5.20
N GLU A 127 9.37 6.56 -6.18
CA GLU A 127 9.43 8.00 -6.46
C GLU A 127 8.16 8.44 -7.20
N LEU A 128 7.61 9.56 -6.82
CA LEU A 128 6.35 10.06 -7.39
C LEU A 128 6.54 11.22 -8.37
#